data_04cd8d8f11589d738d5b6edae22213d6
#
_entry.id   04cd8d8f11589d738d5b6edae22213d6
#
_cell.length_a   1.000
_cell.length_b   1.000
_cell.length_c   1.000
_cell.angle_alpha   90.00
_cell.angle_beta   90.00
_cell.angle_gamma   90.00
#
_symmetry.space_group_name_H-M   'P 1'
#
loop_
_entity.id
_entity.type
_entity.pdbx_description
1 polymer ?
#
loop_
_entity_poly.entity_id
_entity_poly.type
_entity_poly.pdbx_seq_one_letter_code
_entity_poly.pdbx_strand_id
1 'polypeptide(L)'
;KHKLIPDEHAPIVQRMYRMALEGKTCAQIANLLRKEGIPTPGAYIRGMDGVLRKNERVKYPCGWIKRGVQVILQNPVYMGDMVSQRHTSRSFKDRHLIERPKDEWITVRDTHEPLVSREDFETVQQRISVKKHFNEPNPNNIFKGLLICGECGKTIVYKKEHSVNRTPKY
;
A
#
# COMPACT_ATOMS: atom_id res chain seq x y z
N LYS A 1 -27.27 16.35 -1.31
CA LYS A 1 -26.18 15.60 -0.68
C LYS A 1 -25.60 14.68 -1.73
N HIS A 2 -24.31 14.79 -2.02
CA HIS A 2 -23.62 13.87 -2.92
C HIS A 2 -23.36 12.55 -2.18
N LYS A 3 -23.83 11.45 -2.75
CA LYS A 3 -23.63 10.09 -2.21
C LYS A 3 -22.63 9.36 -3.11
N LEU A 4 -21.66 8.67 -2.52
CA LEU A 4 -20.75 7.81 -3.29
C LEU A 4 -21.52 6.58 -3.77
N ILE A 5 -21.33 6.23 -5.03
CA ILE A 5 -21.96 5.09 -5.69
C ILE A 5 -20.83 4.21 -6.26
N PRO A 6 -20.93 2.87 -6.15
CA PRO A 6 -19.99 1.96 -6.79
C PRO A 6 -19.96 2.16 -8.31
N ASP A 7 -18.77 2.15 -8.89
CA ASP A 7 -18.56 2.18 -10.33
C ASP A 7 -18.35 0.76 -10.91
N GLU A 8 -18.12 0.69 -12.21
CA GLU A 8 -17.84 -0.58 -12.92
C GLU A 8 -16.56 -1.28 -12.45
N HIS A 9 -15.68 -0.60 -11.70
CA HIS A 9 -14.43 -1.13 -11.16
C HIS A 9 -14.55 -1.65 -9.73
N ALA A 10 -15.70 -1.43 -9.07
CA ALA A 10 -15.96 -1.94 -7.73
C ALA A 10 -15.71 -3.46 -7.58
N PRO A 11 -16.04 -4.34 -8.55
CA PRO A 11 -15.73 -5.76 -8.48
C PRO A 11 -14.22 -6.07 -8.37
N ILE A 12 -13.36 -5.22 -8.93
CA ILE A 12 -11.90 -5.39 -8.84
C ILE A 12 -11.45 -5.19 -7.38
N VAL A 13 -11.99 -4.17 -6.71
CA VAL A 13 -11.69 -3.89 -5.30
C VAL A 13 -12.19 -5.03 -4.42
N GLN A 14 -13.43 -5.48 -4.60
CA GLN A 14 -13.97 -6.62 -3.87
C GLN A 14 -13.11 -7.89 -4.05
N ARG A 15 -12.64 -8.14 -5.27
CA ARG A 15 -11.73 -9.24 -5.56
C ARG A 15 -10.39 -9.09 -4.85
N MET A 16 -9.85 -7.88 -4.76
CA MET A 16 -8.60 -7.61 -4.02
C MET A 16 -8.76 -7.96 -2.54
N TYR A 17 -9.87 -7.58 -1.91
CA TYR A 17 -10.17 -7.95 -0.52
C TYR A 17 -10.32 -9.46 -0.36
N ARG A 18 -11.03 -10.15 -1.25
CA ARG A 18 -11.17 -11.61 -1.23
C ARG A 18 -9.80 -12.30 -1.30
N MET A 19 -8.94 -11.88 -2.21
CA MET A 19 -7.57 -12.40 -2.31
C MET A 19 -6.74 -12.15 -1.03
N ALA A 20 -6.92 -10.99 -0.38
CA ALA A 20 -6.26 -10.68 0.89
C ALA A 20 -6.78 -11.56 2.04
N LEU A 21 -8.09 -11.85 2.07
CA LEU A 21 -8.71 -12.79 3.02
C LEU A 21 -8.26 -14.23 2.78
N GLU A 22 -7.98 -14.64 1.54
CA GLU A 22 -7.36 -15.92 1.20
C GLU A 22 -5.88 -16.02 1.64
N GLY A 23 -5.29 -14.94 2.13
CA GLY A 23 -3.91 -14.91 2.62
C GLY A 23 -2.87 -14.45 1.59
N LYS A 24 -3.28 -14.01 0.40
CA LYS A 24 -2.34 -13.45 -0.58
C LYS A 24 -1.76 -12.12 -0.08
N THR A 25 -0.48 -11.94 -0.28
CA THR A 25 0.21 -10.69 0.05
C THR A 25 -0.11 -9.59 -0.98
N CYS A 26 0.00 -8.31 -0.56
CA CYS A 26 -0.20 -7.19 -1.49
C CYS A 26 0.70 -7.27 -2.75
N ALA A 27 1.89 -7.86 -2.63
CA ALA A 27 2.78 -8.06 -3.77
C ALA A 27 2.26 -9.13 -4.74
N GLN A 28 1.73 -10.24 -4.23
CA GLN A 28 1.12 -11.29 -5.05
C GLN A 28 -0.13 -10.78 -5.76
N ILE A 29 -0.98 -10.03 -5.05
CA ILE A 29 -2.17 -9.40 -5.64
C ILE A 29 -1.76 -8.43 -6.76
N ALA A 30 -0.78 -7.55 -6.52
CA ALA A 30 -0.27 -6.64 -7.55
C ALA A 30 0.26 -7.38 -8.80
N ASN A 31 0.97 -8.49 -8.60
CA ASN A 31 1.48 -9.31 -9.71
C ASN A 31 0.35 -9.98 -10.51
N LEU A 32 -0.70 -10.47 -9.85
CA LEU A 32 -1.86 -11.05 -10.51
C LEU A 32 -2.58 -10.00 -11.37
N LEU A 33 -2.91 -8.84 -10.79
CA LEU A 33 -3.58 -7.76 -11.52
C LEU A 33 -2.75 -7.27 -12.72
N ARG A 34 -1.41 -7.24 -12.58
CA ARG A 34 -0.50 -6.89 -13.67
C ARG A 34 -0.52 -7.92 -14.79
N LYS A 35 -0.50 -9.21 -14.45
CA LYS A 35 -0.55 -10.31 -15.43
C LYS A 35 -1.86 -10.32 -16.22
N GLU A 36 -2.95 -9.97 -15.58
CA GLU A 36 -4.28 -9.89 -16.17
C GLU A 36 -4.49 -8.61 -17.01
N GLY A 37 -3.54 -7.69 -17.02
CA GLY A 37 -3.65 -6.45 -17.79
C GLY A 37 -4.68 -5.46 -17.22
N ILE A 38 -5.04 -5.57 -15.95
CA ILE A 38 -6.00 -4.67 -15.32
C ILE A 38 -5.36 -3.29 -15.12
N PRO A 39 -5.99 -2.19 -15.60
CA PRO A 39 -5.42 -0.85 -15.45
C PRO A 39 -5.42 -0.41 -13.99
N THR A 40 -4.43 0.40 -13.63
CA THR A 40 -4.39 1.04 -12.32
C THR A 40 -5.43 2.16 -12.22
N PRO A 41 -5.91 2.52 -11.01
CA PRO A 41 -6.86 3.63 -10.86
C PRO A 41 -6.38 4.94 -11.50
N GLY A 42 -5.07 5.23 -11.41
CA GLY A 42 -4.51 6.42 -12.05
C GLY A 42 -4.52 6.37 -13.58
N ALA A 43 -4.40 5.19 -14.18
CA ALA A 43 -4.51 5.00 -15.63
C ALA A 43 -5.97 5.14 -16.08
N TYR A 44 -6.90 4.59 -15.31
CA TYR A 44 -8.32 4.65 -15.59
C TYR A 44 -8.86 6.09 -15.55
N ILE A 45 -8.62 6.83 -14.47
CA ILE A 45 -9.07 8.23 -14.32
C ILE A 45 -8.54 9.10 -15.47
N ARG A 46 -7.29 8.91 -15.88
CA ARG A 46 -6.70 9.68 -17.00
C ARG A 46 -7.29 9.31 -18.36
N GLY A 47 -7.81 8.08 -18.52
CA GLY A 47 -8.50 7.65 -19.73
C GLY A 47 -9.92 8.21 -19.85
N MET A 48 -10.60 8.43 -18.70
CA MET A 48 -11.99 8.92 -18.70
C MET A 48 -12.10 10.41 -19.03
N ASP A 49 -11.19 11.24 -18.52
CA ASP A 49 -11.33 12.69 -18.62
C ASP A 49 -10.94 13.27 -19.97
N GLY A 50 -10.35 12.48 -20.88
CA GLY A 50 -9.80 12.98 -22.15
C GLY A 50 -8.73 14.08 -21.98
N VAL A 51 -8.55 14.55 -20.73
CA VAL A 51 -7.59 15.57 -20.34
C VAL A 51 -6.29 14.86 -19.94
N LEU A 52 -5.59 14.36 -20.93
CA LEU A 52 -4.17 14.06 -20.78
C LEU A 52 -3.48 15.39 -20.48
N ARG A 53 -3.21 15.66 -19.20
CA ARG A 53 -2.27 16.71 -18.85
C ARG A 53 -0.99 16.45 -19.63
N LYS A 54 -0.57 17.43 -20.41
CA LYS A 54 0.42 17.34 -21.52
C LYS A 54 1.72 16.58 -21.19
N ASN A 55 2.04 16.31 -19.93
CA ASN A 55 3.29 15.71 -19.45
C ASN A 55 3.13 14.38 -18.71
N GLU A 56 1.94 13.77 -18.66
CA GLU A 56 1.70 12.62 -17.82
C GLU A 56 1.17 11.40 -18.60
N ARG A 57 1.95 10.93 -19.56
CA ARG A 57 1.73 9.59 -20.12
C ARG A 57 1.96 8.57 -19.01
N VAL A 58 0.93 7.80 -18.67
CA VAL A 58 1.12 6.65 -17.79
C VAL A 58 2.00 5.65 -18.53
N LYS A 59 3.29 5.64 -18.21
CA LYS A 59 4.28 4.79 -18.87
C LYS A 59 3.89 3.30 -18.79
N TYR A 60 3.24 2.92 -17.69
CA TYR A 60 2.78 1.55 -17.45
C TYR A 60 1.34 1.56 -16.90
N PRO A 61 0.31 1.51 -17.80
CA PRO A 61 -1.10 1.57 -17.37
C PRO A 61 -1.48 0.47 -16.37
N CYS A 62 -0.95 -0.73 -16.57
CA CYS A 62 -1.20 -1.89 -15.71
C CYS A 62 -0.08 -2.11 -14.68
N GLY A 63 0.69 -1.06 -14.37
CA GLY A 63 1.86 -1.11 -13.50
C GLY A 63 1.51 -1.19 -12.00
N TRP A 64 0.73 -2.17 -11.59
CA TRP A 64 0.40 -2.38 -10.18
C TRP A 64 1.65 -2.62 -9.35
N ILE A 65 1.75 -1.95 -8.22
CA ILE A 65 2.82 -2.11 -7.23
C ILE A 65 2.22 -2.47 -5.88
N LYS A 66 3.01 -3.13 -5.03
CA LYS A 66 2.61 -3.49 -3.65
C LYS A 66 1.96 -2.33 -2.91
N ARG A 67 2.56 -1.13 -2.99
CA ARG A 67 2.06 0.07 -2.29
C ARG A 67 0.67 0.49 -2.80
N GLY A 68 0.41 0.42 -4.10
CA GLY A 68 -0.89 0.75 -4.68
C GLY A 68 -2.00 -0.16 -4.14
N VAL A 69 -1.77 -1.47 -4.11
CA VAL A 69 -2.70 -2.44 -3.51
C VAL A 69 -2.89 -2.16 -2.02
N GLN A 70 -1.81 -1.91 -1.29
CA GLN A 70 -1.86 -1.62 0.14
C GLN A 70 -2.71 -0.38 0.45
N VAL A 71 -2.55 0.69 -0.32
CA VAL A 71 -3.35 1.93 -0.15
C VAL A 71 -4.83 1.67 -0.34
N ILE A 72 -5.20 0.86 -1.34
CA ILE A 72 -6.59 0.48 -1.59
C ILE A 72 -7.13 -0.35 -0.42
N LEU A 73 -6.44 -1.40 -0.01
CA LEU A 73 -6.87 -2.27 1.09
C LEU A 73 -6.92 -1.57 2.44
N GLN A 74 -6.22 -0.46 2.63
CA GLN A 74 -6.22 0.35 3.86
C GLN A 74 -7.19 1.52 3.83
N ASN A 75 -7.94 1.71 2.74
CA ASN A 75 -8.82 2.85 2.61
C ASN A 75 -10.20 2.55 3.21
N PRO A 76 -10.61 3.23 4.31
CA PRO A 76 -11.89 2.99 4.98
C PRO A 76 -13.13 3.37 4.16
N VAL A 77 -12.97 4.09 3.05
CA VAL A 77 -14.06 4.37 2.13
C VAL A 77 -14.73 3.08 1.63
N TYR A 78 -13.99 2.00 1.46
CA TYR A 78 -14.56 0.73 0.99
C TYR A 78 -15.44 0.00 2.01
N MET A 79 -15.34 0.35 3.30
CA MET A 79 -16.25 -0.14 4.34
C MET A 79 -17.39 0.84 4.68
N GLY A 80 -17.58 1.90 3.88
CA GLY A 80 -18.64 2.88 4.04
C GLY A 80 -18.28 4.13 4.85
N ASP A 81 -17.06 4.23 5.37
CA ASP A 81 -16.61 5.32 6.22
C ASP A 81 -15.84 6.38 5.43
N MET A 82 -16.09 7.65 5.71
CA MET A 82 -15.35 8.77 5.15
C MET A 82 -14.39 9.34 6.18
N VAL A 83 -13.11 9.46 5.81
CA VAL A 83 -12.08 10.03 6.67
C VAL A 83 -11.53 11.32 6.06
N SER A 84 -11.66 12.40 6.80
CA SER A 84 -11.18 13.74 6.43
C SER A 84 -10.02 14.17 7.33
N GLN A 85 -9.36 15.26 6.94
CA GLN A 85 -8.29 15.93 7.70
C GLN A 85 -7.06 15.04 7.98
N ARG A 86 -6.76 14.11 7.08
CA ARG A 86 -5.53 13.28 7.19
C ARG A 86 -4.25 14.09 7.02
N HIS A 87 -4.33 15.18 6.28
CA HIS A 87 -3.20 16.03 5.95
C HIS A 87 -3.52 17.49 6.21
N THR A 88 -2.51 18.26 6.56
CA THR A 88 -2.57 19.72 6.66
C THR A 88 -1.36 20.32 5.95
N SER A 89 -1.43 21.60 5.59
CA SER A 89 -0.25 22.34 5.14
C SER A 89 0.25 23.23 6.28
N ARG A 90 1.55 23.47 6.33
CA ARG A 90 2.18 24.30 7.37
C ARG A 90 1.70 25.75 7.31
N SER A 91 1.50 26.26 6.09
CA SER A 91 0.95 27.59 5.85
C SER A 91 0.36 27.69 4.43
N PHE A 92 -0.33 28.79 4.14
CA PHE A 92 -0.83 29.09 2.79
C PHE A 92 0.28 29.15 1.74
N LYS A 93 1.48 29.59 2.12
CA LYS A 93 2.63 29.70 1.21
C LYS A 93 3.39 28.37 1.08
N ASP A 94 3.37 27.53 2.11
CA ASP A 94 4.02 26.23 2.11
C ASP A 94 2.99 25.13 1.89
N ARG A 95 2.95 24.61 0.66
CA ARG A 95 2.00 23.57 0.23
C ARG A 95 2.45 22.14 0.59
N HIS A 96 3.54 21.98 1.33
CA HIS A 96 3.94 20.67 1.80
C HIS A 96 2.85 20.07 2.70
N LEU A 97 2.36 18.90 2.29
CA LEU A 97 1.37 18.16 3.07
C LEU A 97 2.06 17.45 4.23
N ILE A 98 1.61 17.74 5.44
CA ILE A 98 2.05 17.08 6.67
C ILE A 98 0.93 16.15 7.09
N GLU A 99 1.26 14.87 7.36
CA GLU A 99 0.30 13.92 7.88
C GLU A 99 -0.04 14.27 9.32
N ARG A 100 -1.35 14.38 9.62
CA ARG A 100 -1.86 14.60 10.98
C ARG A 100 -1.85 13.31 11.77
N PRO A 101 -1.69 13.37 13.09
CA PRO A 101 -1.93 12.25 13.99
C PRO A 101 -3.34 11.65 13.76
N LYS A 102 -3.47 10.34 13.92
CA LYS A 102 -4.73 9.63 13.62
C LYS A 102 -5.89 10.03 14.53
N ASP A 103 -5.61 10.49 15.73
CA ASP A 103 -6.56 11.02 16.71
C ASP A 103 -7.22 12.35 16.28
N GLU A 104 -6.54 13.10 15.42
CA GLU A 104 -7.08 14.34 14.84
C GLU A 104 -7.91 14.09 13.57
N TRP A 105 -7.97 12.87 13.06
CA TRP A 105 -8.72 12.56 11.86
C TRP A 105 -10.24 12.59 12.13
N ILE A 106 -10.99 13.26 11.27
CA ILE A 106 -12.45 13.25 11.35
C ILE A 106 -12.96 12.05 10.56
N THR A 107 -13.56 11.10 11.28
CA THR A 107 -14.17 9.91 10.67
C THR A 107 -15.69 10.01 10.79
N VAL A 108 -16.37 9.99 9.64
CA VAL A 108 -17.83 9.90 9.56
C VAL A 108 -18.18 8.49 9.09
N ARG A 109 -18.91 7.74 9.92
CA ARG A 109 -19.26 6.34 9.63
C ARG A 109 -20.52 6.26 8.76
N ASP A 110 -20.62 5.16 8.00
CA ASP A 110 -21.81 4.78 7.25
C ASP A 110 -22.35 5.89 6.33
N THR A 111 -21.45 6.57 5.63
CA THR A 111 -21.78 7.66 4.71
C THR A 111 -22.35 7.17 3.38
N HIS A 112 -22.05 5.95 2.99
CA HIS A 112 -22.45 5.33 1.72
C HIS A 112 -22.47 3.79 1.85
N GLU A 113 -23.01 3.13 0.84
CA GLU A 113 -23.07 1.67 0.79
C GLU A 113 -21.68 1.06 0.76
N PRO A 114 -21.34 0.15 1.70
CA PRO A 114 -20.03 -0.45 1.75
C PRO A 114 -19.83 -1.47 0.61
N LEU A 115 -18.64 -1.50 0.02
CA LEU A 115 -18.22 -2.55 -0.92
C LEU A 115 -17.77 -3.82 -0.21
N VAL A 116 -17.32 -3.70 1.03
CA VAL A 116 -16.76 -4.77 1.83
C VAL A 116 -17.28 -4.65 3.25
N SER A 117 -17.56 -5.78 3.90
CA SER A 117 -18.00 -5.78 5.30
C SER A 117 -16.93 -5.19 6.23
N ARG A 118 -17.37 -4.60 7.34
CA ARG A 118 -16.45 -4.06 8.35
C ARG A 118 -15.54 -5.15 8.93
N GLU A 119 -16.07 -6.33 9.14
CA GLU A 119 -15.32 -7.49 9.66
C GLU A 119 -14.20 -7.92 8.70
N ASP A 120 -14.51 -8.01 7.40
CA ASP A 120 -13.52 -8.33 6.37
C ASP A 120 -12.43 -7.27 6.28
N PHE A 121 -12.82 -5.99 6.33
CA PHE A 121 -11.89 -4.88 6.34
C PHE A 121 -10.92 -4.99 7.53
N GLU A 122 -11.43 -5.15 8.76
CA GLU A 122 -10.62 -5.26 9.97
C GLU A 122 -9.69 -6.47 9.92
N THR A 123 -10.18 -7.62 9.45
CA THR A 123 -9.36 -8.83 9.26
C THR A 123 -8.20 -8.58 8.31
N VAL A 124 -8.45 -7.89 7.20
CA VAL A 124 -7.41 -7.51 6.24
C VAL A 124 -6.41 -6.52 6.87
N GLN A 125 -6.88 -5.53 7.67
CA GLN A 125 -5.98 -4.61 8.38
C GLN A 125 -5.04 -5.34 9.34
N GLN A 126 -5.56 -6.28 10.12
CA GLN A 126 -4.74 -7.10 11.02
C GLN A 126 -3.65 -7.85 10.26
N ARG A 127 -3.99 -8.46 9.12
CA ARG A 127 -3.03 -9.19 8.29
C ARG A 127 -1.95 -8.30 7.67
N ILE A 128 -2.33 -7.08 7.25
CA ILE A 128 -1.38 -6.11 6.68
C ILE A 128 -0.47 -5.53 7.76
N SER A 129 -1.00 -5.29 8.98
CA SER A 129 -0.25 -4.70 10.09
C SER A 129 0.75 -5.66 10.70
N VAL A 130 0.46 -6.95 10.69
CA VAL A 130 1.43 -7.98 11.06
C VAL A 130 2.56 -7.94 10.06
N LYS A 131 3.56 -7.11 10.34
CA LYS A 131 4.87 -7.17 9.68
C LYS A 131 5.43 -8.54 10.03
N LYS A 132 5.11 -9.54 9.22
CA LYS A 132 5.84 -10.78 9.23
C LYS A 132 7.26 -10.43 8.81
N HIS A 133 8.11 -10.08 9.75
CA HIS A 133 9.54 -10.33 9.62
C HIS A 133 9.71 -11.86 9.58
N PHE A 134 9.17 -12.49 8.54
CA PHE A 134 9.69 -13.75 8.10
C PHE A 134 11.06 -13.47 7.49
N ASN A 135 11.98 -13.21 8.37
CA ASN A 135 13.33 -13.57 8.13
C ASN A 135 13.30 -15.10 8.14
N GLU A 136 13.13 -15.73 6.99
CA GLU A 136 13.45 -17.14 6.86
C GLU A 136 14.78 -17.35 7.57
N PRO A 137 14.87 -18.32 8.48
CA PRO A 137 16.14 -18.57 9.12
C PRO A 137 17.13 -18.87 7.98
N ASN A 138 18.04 -17.93 7.75
CA ASN A 138 19.13 -18.19 6.82
C ASN A 138 19.92 -19.33 7.45
N PRO A 139 19.93 -20.54 6.87
CA PRO A 139 20.59 -21.70 7.46
C PRO A 139 22.10 -21.47 7.71
N ASN A 140 22.66 -20.47 7.03
CA ASN A 140 24.06 -20.07 7.15
C ASN A 140 24.30 -19.01 8.26
N ASN A 141 23.26 -18.56 8.97
CA ASN A 141 23.41 -17.57 10.04
C ASN A 141 22.85 -18.09 11.37
N ILE A 142 23.60 -18.97 11.99
CA ILE A 142 23.33 -19.56 13.30
C ILE A 142 23.29 -18.51 14.43
N PHE A 143 23.93 -17.36 14.24
CA PHE A 143 24.03 -16.31 15.26
C PHE A 143 22.95 -15.23 15.15
N LYS A 144 21.95 -15.42 14.29
CA LYS A 144 20.90 -14.45 14.05
C LYS A 144 20.09 -14.18 15.34
N GLY A 145 20.10 -12.93 15.79
CA GLY A 145 19.40 -12.50 17.00
C GLY A 145 20.12 -12.81 18.31
N LEU A 146 21.24 -13.54 18.28
CA LEU A 146 22.02 -13.90 19.47
C LEU A 146 23.15 -12.89 19.75
N LEU A 147 23.61 -12.14 18.75
CA LEU A 147 24.69 -11.19 18.91
C LEU A 147 24.16 -9.79 19.23
N ILE A 148 24.65 -9.23 20.30
CA ILE A 148 24.32 -7.86 20.75
C ILE A 148 25.64 -7.08 20.83
N CYS A 149 25.63 -5.83 20.35
CA CYS A 149 26.80 -4.95 20.50
C CYS A 149 27.02 -4.61 21.97
N GLY A 150 28.23 -4.85 22.49
CA GLY A 150 28.59 -4.57 23.88
C GLY A 150 28.59 -3.09 24.26
N GLU A 151 28.72 -2.18 23.27
CA GLU A 151 28.75 -0.74 23.50
C GLU A 151 27.37 -0.09 23.44
N CYS A 152 26.54 -0.42 22.42
CA CYS A 152 25.27 0.24 22.18
C CYS A 152 24.04 -0.66 22.43
N GLY A 153 24.19 -1.91 22.81
CA GLY A 153 23.10 -2.85 23.09
C GLY A 153 22.24 -3.25 21.88
N LYS A 154 22.57 -2.81 20.68
CA LYS A 154 21.80 -3.14 19.46
C LYS A 154 22.15 -4.51 18.92
N THR A 155 21.16 -5.20 18.38
CA THR A 155 21.36 -6.50 17.72
C THR A 155 22.23 -6.34 16.49
N ILE A 156 23.26 -7.19 16.37
CA ILE A 156 24.14 -7.24 15.19
C ILE A 156 23.44 -8.02 14.10
N VAL A 157 23.33 -7.42 12.91
CA VAL A 157 22.69 -8.01 11.75
C VAL A 157 23.73 -8.49 10.75
N TYR A 158 23.65 -9.76 10.34
CA TYR A 158 24.47 -10.30 9.27
C TYR A 158 24.03 -9.72 7.92
N LYS A 159 24.92 -9.09 7.20
CA LYS A 159 24.72 -8.62 5.83
C LYS A 159 25.64 -9.40 4.90
N LYS A 160 25.05 -10.18 4.00
CA LYS A 160 25.82 -10.81 2.92
C LYS A 160 26.20 -9.71 1.93
N GLU A 161 27.48 -9.43 1.82
CA GLU A 161 27.98 -8.48 0.82
C GLU A 161 28.01 -9.20 -0.53
N HIS A 162 27.19 -8.74 -1.49
CA HIS A 162 27.35 -9.14 -2.86
C HIS A 162 28.56 -8.38 -3.41
N SER A 163 29.68 -9.06 -3.58
CA SER A 163 30.82 -8.50 -4.29
C SER A 163 30.37 -8.21 -5.73
N VAL A 164 30.05 -6.94 -5.97
CA VAL A 164 29.98 -6.42 -7.34
C VAL A 164 31.41 -6.48 -7.85
N ASN A 165 31.70 -7.35 -8.81
CA ASN A 165 32.98 -7.38 -9.54
C ASN A 165 33.18 -6.01 -10.15
N ARG A 166 33.79 -5.09 -9.38
CA ARG A 166 34.35 -3.86 -9.92
C ARG A 166 35.67 -4.26 -10.60
N THR A 167 35.62 -4.53 -11.89
CA THR A 167 36.81 -4.52 -12.71
C THR A 167 37.47 -3.16 -12.54
N PRO A 168 38.73 -3.10 -12.06
CA PRO A 168 39.43 -1.84 -12.00
C PRO A 168 39.60 -1.31 -13.43
N LYS A 169 39.10 -0.08 -13.67
CA LYS A 169 39.46 0.64 -14.90
C LYS A 169 40.87 1.18 -14.69
N TYR A 170 41.82 0.64 -15.44
CA TYR A 170 43.12 1.23 -15.63
C TYR A 170 43.01 2.44 -16.54
#